data_555adf57c51b9c064afb90d4b6c7bbb3
#
_entry.id   555adf57c51b9c064afb90d4b6c7bbb3
#
_cell.length_a   1.000
_cell.length_b   1.000
_cell.length_c   1.000
_cell.angle_alpha   90.00
_cell.angle_beta   90.00
_cell.angle_gamma   90.00
#
_symmetry.space_group_name_H-M   'P 1'
#
loop_
_entity.id
_entity.type
_entity.pdbx_description
1 polymer ?
#
loop_
_entity_poly.entity_id
_entity_poly.type
_entity_poly.pdbx_seq_one_letter_code
_entity_poly.pdbx_strand_id
1 'polypeptide(L)'
;MAEKFRVGIIASGRIARMHGGGWRGCDRTEIVAIADSHPEALASYASEFDVNNQYLDYREMMEKEKLDIVSVCSWNPQHAEMTIAAATYKPKAILCEKPMACSLGEAEAMMIVCERNGVKFAVGHQRRFYSSWREARRLIQDGAIGEPRRLWSAVRAGMMNTGTHCIDFQRFALGDAQAEWVMGSVERKTDHYLFGHRIEDRCCGLIGYPNNVEGVIENELPTEGGLYQLGATIYGSDGMMEIHDNSLKYMISRKAGW
;
A
#
# COMPACT_ATOMS: atom_id res chain seq x y z
N MET A 1 -26.18 -4.78 21.27
CA MET A 1 -24.84 -4.70 20.65
C MET A 1 -24.93 -3.71 19.49
N ALA A 2 -23.92 -2.89 19.25
CA ALA A 2 -23.93 -2.00 18.08
C ALA A 2 -23.90 -2.87 16.79
N GLU A 3 -24.63 -2.44 15.77
CA GLU A 3 -24.65 -3.09 14.47
C GLU A 3 -23.22 -3.06 13.86
N LYS A 4 -22.74 -4.21 13.39
CA LYS A 4 -21.43 -4.34 12.77
C LYS A 4 -21.46 -3.85 11.32
N PHE A 5 -20.36 -3.28 10.84
CA PHE A 5 -20.19 -2.96 9.43
C PHE A 5 -20.07 -4.25 8.61
N ARG A 6 -20.86 -4.35 7.57
CA ARG A 6 -20.90 -5.48 6.64
C ARG A 6 -19.79 -5.33 5.61
N VAL A 7 -18.83 -6.26 5.60
CA VAL A 7 -17.65 -6.24 4.73
C VAL A 7 -17.80 -7.24 3.59
N GLY A 8 -17.63 -6.77 2.36
CA GLY A 8 -17.46 -7.61 1.17
C GLY A 8 -16.01 -7.58 0.69
N ILE A 9 -15.51 -8.73 0.22
CA ILE A 9 -14.14 -8.86 -0.28
C ILE A 9 -14.16 -9.25 -1.75
N ILE A 10 -13.41 -8.54 -2.57
CA ILE A 10 -13.24 -8.82 -4.00
C ILE A 10 -11.85 -9.41 -4.21
N ALA A 11 -11.80 -10.60 -4.77
CA ALA A 11 -10.69 -11.55 -4.88
C ALA A 11 -10.34 -12.26 -3.56
N SER A 12 -9.94 -13.54 -3.67
CA SER A 12 -9.70 -14.46 -2.54
C SER A 12 -8.26 -14.94 -2.44
N GLY A 13 -7.32 -14.20 -3.05
CA GLY A 13 -5.89 -14.51 -3.05
C GLY A 13 -5.21 -14.35 -1.67
N ARG A 14 -3.88 -14.47 -1.67
CA ARG A 14 -3.08 -14.39 -0.44
C ARG A 14 -3.29 -13.08 0.34
N ILE A 15 -3.39 -11.94 -0.36
CA ILE A 15 -3.56 -10.64 0.31
C ILE A 15 -4.95 -10.49 0.90
N ALA A 16 -5.97 -11.07 0.28
CA ALA A 16 -7.32 -11.09 0.80
C ALA A 16 -7.41 -11.76 2.18
N ARG A 17 -6.58 -12.80 2.42
CA ARG A 17 -6.50 -13.47 3.73
C ARG A 17 -5.95 -12.54 4.81
N MET A 18 -5.01 -11.68 4.47
CA MET A 18 -4.52 -10.66 5.41
C MET A 18 -5.61 -9.63 5.74
N HIS A 19 -6.37 -9.18 4.72
CA HIS A 19 -7.53 -8.33 4.93
C HIS A 19 -8.60 -9.03 5.77
N GLY A 20 -8.91 -10.29 5.46
CA GLY A 20 -9.85 -11.11 6.21
C GLY A 20 -9.47 -11.24 7.68
N GLY A 21 -8.20 -11.51 7.98
CA GLY A 21 -7.67 -11.53 9.35
C GLY A 21 -7.85 -10.18 10.06
N GLY A 22 -7.59 -9.08 9.37
CA GLY A 22 -7.78 -7.73 9.90
C GLY A 22 -9.26 -7.42 10.20
N TRP A 23 -10.15 -7.72 9.27
CA TRP A 23 -11.59 -7.50 9.45
C TRP A 23 -12.19 -8.39 10.56
N ARG A 24 -11.80 -9.67 10.60
CA ARG A 24 -12.21 -10.58 11.68
C ARG A 24 -11.71 -10.12 13.05
N GLY A 25 -10.52 -9.55 13.12
CA GLY A 25 -9.94 -9.02 14.36
C GLY A 25 -10.57 -7.72 14.87
N CYS A 26 -11.48 -7.11 14.10
CA CYS A 26 -12.17 -5.89 14.50
C CYS A 26 -13.59 -6.19 14.98
N ASP A 27 -13.90 -5.93 16.24
CA ASP A 27 -15.21 -6.20 16.83
C ASP A 27 -16.38 -5.45 16.15
N ARG A 28 -16.08 -4.42 15.36
CA ARG A 28 -17.05 -3.58 14.66
C ARG A 28 -17.34 -4.02 13.24
N THR A 29 -16.72 -5.09 12.75
CA THR A 29 -16.86 -5.58 11.36
C THR A 29 -17.26 -7.04 11.32
N GLU A 30 -17.89 -7.42 10.20
CA GLU A 30 -18.26 -8.80 9.86
C GLU A 30 -18.06 -9.00 8.37
N ILE A 31 -17.31 -10.06 7.99
CA ILE A 31 -17.16 -10.43 6.58
C ILE A 31 -18.42 -11.22 6.19
N VAL A 32 -19.26 -10.59 5.36
CA VAL A 32 -20.54 -11.18 4.99
C VAL A 32 -20.56 -11.79 3.60
N ALA A 33 -19.62 -11.39 2.72
CA ALA A 33 -19.57 -11.87 1.34
C ALA A 33 -18.16 -11.85 0.78
N ILE A 34 -17.90 -12.76 -0.15
CA ILE A 34 -16.65 -12.86 -0.92
C ILE A 34 -16.96 -13.12 -2.40
N ALA A 35 -16.21 -12.50 -3.30
CA ALA A 35 -16.28 -12.74 -4.73
C ALA A 35 -14.92 -13.05 -5.33
N ASP A 36 -14.84 -14.11 -6.13
CA ASP A 36 -13.66 -14.45 -6.93
C ASP A 36 -14.09 -15.26 -8.16
N SER A 37 -13.49 -15.01 -9.31
CA SER A 37 -13.76 -15.75 -10.54
C SER A 37 -13.25 -17.19 -10.53
N HIS A 38 -12.41 -17.57 -9.56
CA HIS A 38 -11.83 -18.90 -9.40
C HIS A 38 -12.58 -19.67 -8.30
N PRO A 39 -13.42 -20.66 -8.65
CA PRO A 39 -14.28 -21.35 -7.67
C PRO A 39 -13.53 -22.02 -6.52
N GLU A 40 -12.36 -22.60 -6.79
CA GLU A 40 -11.56 -23.29 -5.78
C GLU A 40 -10.96 -22.31 -4.76
N ALA A 41 -10.43 -21.18 -5.23
CA ALA A 41 -9.89 -20.13 -4.38
C ALA A 41 -11.00 -19.49 -3.53
N LEU A 42 -12.17 -19.26 -4.14
CA LEU A 42 -13.37 -18.75 -3.48
C LEU A 42 -13.82 -19.68 -2.34
N ALA A 43 -13.99 -20.97 -2.64
CA ALA A 43 -14.41 -21.97 -1.65
C ALA A 43 -13.39 -22.10 -0.50
N SER A 44 -12.09 -22.08 -0.82
CA SER A 44 -11.02 -22.13 0.19
C SER A 44 -11.08 -20.93 1.15
N TYR A 45 -11.24 -19.71 0.61
CA TYR A 45 -11.37 -18.52 1.43
C TYR A 45 -12.65 -18.55 2.29
N ALA A 46 -13.76 -18.91 1.68
CA ALA A 46 -15.06 -18.97 2.34
C ALA A 46 -15.05 -19.94 3.53
N SER A 47 -14.41 -21.10 3.36
CA SER A 47 -14.22 -22.07 4.44
C SER A 47 -13.32 -21.54 5.56
N GLU A 48 -12.21 -20.85 5.23
CA GLU A 48 -11.27 -20.31 6.22
C GLU A 48 -11.88 -19.20 7.07
N PHE A 49 -12.73 -18.37 6.47
CA PHE A 49 -13.31 -17.19 7.11
C PHE A 49 -14.79 -17.34 7.49
N ASP A 50 -15.37 -18.51 7.31
CA ASP A 50 -16.78 -18.81 7.61
C ASP A 50 -17.75 -17.87 6.88
N VAL A 51 -17.52 -17.66 5.57
CA VAL A 51 -18.33 -16.79 4.73
C VAL A 51 -19.28 -17.59 3.87
N ASN A 52 -20.58 -17.44 4.12
CA ASN A 52 -21.59 -18.22 3.40
C ASN A 52 -21.94 -17.64 2.02
N ASN A 53 -21.92 -16.32 1.85
CA ASN A 53 -22.31 -15.67 0.60
C ASN A 53 -21.10 -15.60 -0.33
N GLN A 54 -21.09 -16.46 -1.33
CA GLN A 54 -20.01 -16.64 -2.29
C GLN A 54 -20.48 -16.30 -3.70
N TYR A 55 -19.69 -15.53 -4.43
CA TYR A 55 -20.04 -15.05 -5.77
C TYR A 55 -18.88 -15.27 -6.74
N LEU A 56 -19.18 -15.68 -7.96
CA LEU A 56 -18.18 -15.77 -9.03
C LEU A 56 -17.95 -14.42 -9.73
N ASP A 57 -18.91 -13.52 -9.61
CA ASP A 57 -18.81 -12.13 -10.10
C ASP A 57 -19.04 -11.15 -8.95
N TYR A 58 -18.08 -10.25 -8.73
CA TYR A 58 -18.18 -9.24 -7.68
C TYR A 58 -19.34 -8.26 -7.90
N ARG A 59 -19.80 -8.05 -9.14
CA ARG A 59 -20.95 -7.19 -9.43
C ARG A 59 -22.23 -7.79 -8.87
N GLU A 60 -22.38 -9.12 -9.02
CA GLU A 60 -23.50 -9.85 -8.42
C GLU A 60 -23.48 -9.73 -6.89
N MET A 61 -22.30 -9.85 -6.26
CA MET A 61 -22.13 -9.61 -4.82
C MET A 61 -22.57 -8.20 -4.44
N MET A 62 -22.13 -7.19 -5.19
CA MET A 62 -22.47 -5.79 -4.92
C MET A 62 -23.97 -5.51 -5.07
N GLU A 63 -24.66 -6.17 -6.00
CA GLU A 63 -26.08 -6.02 -6.22
C GLU A 63 -26.94 -6.67 -5.12
N LYS A 64 -26.51 -7.86 -4.65
CA LYS A 64 -27.30 -8.65 -3.70
C LYS A 64 -27.04 -8.31 -2.26
N GLU A 65 -25.80 -7.90 -1.94
CA GLU A 65 -25.38 -7.62 -0.57
C GLU A 65 -25.39 -6.11 -0.27
N LYS A 66 -25.94 -5.77 0.88
CA LYS A 66 -25.87 -4.38 1.38
C LYS A 66 -24.55 -4.20 2.13
N LEU A 67 -23.49 -3.86 1.42
CA LEU A 67 -22.15 -3.74 1.99
C LEU A 67 -21.90 -2.33 2.51
N ASP A 68 -21.34 -2.25 3.72
CA ASP A 68 -20.84 -1.00 4.28
C ASP A 68 -19.39 -0.73 3.84
N ILE A 69 -18.59 -1.79 3.73
CA ILE A 69 -17.17 -1.71 3.38
C ILE A 69 -16.87 -2.73 2.28
N VAL A 70 -16.06 -2.33 1.31
CA VAL A 70 -15.56 -3.21 0.26
C VAL A 70 -14.04 -3.24 0.31
N SER A 71 -13.47 -4.44 0.33
CA SER A 71 -12.02 -4.68 0.22
C SER A 71 -11.69 -5.17 -1.19
N VAL A 72 -10.91 -4.40 -1.96
CA VAL A 72 -10.44 -4.78 -3.30
C VAL A 72 -9.04 -5.37 -3.16
N CYS A 73 -8.93 -6.68 -3.35
CA CYS A 73 -7.72 -7.48 -3.14
C CYS A 73 -7.25 -8.20 -4.42
N SER A 74 -7.68 -7.73 -5.57
CA SER A 74 -7.36 -8.30 -6.89
C SER A 74 -5.92 -8.00 -7.33
N TRP A 75 -5.57 -8.35 -8.56
CA TRP A 75 -4.32 -7.95 -9.17
C TRP A 75 -4.36 -6.48 -9.63
N ASN A 76 -3.19 -5.86 -9.64
CA ASN A 76 -3.03 -4.43 -9.88
C ASN A 76 -3.83 -3.85 -11.07
N PRO A 77 -3.88 -4.49 -12.27
CA PRO A 77 -4.63 -3.95 -13.40
C PRO A 77 -6.15 -3.87 -13.18
N GLN A 78 -6.68 -4.62 -12.21
CA GLN A 78 -8.11 -4.69 -11.92
C GLN A 78 -8.56 -3.72 -10.82
N HIS A 79 -7.61 -3.11 -10.08
CA HIS A 79 -7.93 -2.24 -8.95
C HIS A 79 -8.85 -1.09 -9.35
N ALA A 80 -8.54 -0.40 -10.46
CA ALA A 80 -9.32 0.75 -10.90
C ALA A 80 -10.73 0.35 -11.31
N GLU A 81 -10.88 -0.65 -12.19
CA GLU A 81 -12.19 -1.13 -12.63
C GLU A 81 -13.07 -1.53 -11.44
N MET A 82 -12.54 -2.39 -10.56
CA MET A 82 -13.30 -2.92 -9.43
C MET A 82 -13.66 -1.86 -8.40
N THR A 83 -12.74 -0.92 -8.11
CA THR A 83 -13.01 0.19 -7.19
C THR A 83 -14.07 1.13 -7.76
N ILE A 84 -13.94 1.52 -9.03
CA ILE A 84 -14.90 2.41 -9.70
C ILE A 84 -16.28 1.76 -9.73
N ALA A 85 -16.38 0.49 -10.12
CA ALA A 85 -17.64 -0.23 -10.12
C ALA A 85 -18.23 -0.34 -8.71
N ALA A 86 -17.45 -0.75 -7.70
CA ALA A 86 -17.91 -0.85 -6.31
C ALA A 86 -18.42 0.49 -5.75
N ALA A 87 -17.76 1.60 -6.09
CA ALA A 87 -18.16 2.93 -5.63
C ALA A 87 -19.56 3.36 -6.12
N THR A 88 -20.02 2.84 -7.26
CA THR A 88 -21.37 3.14 -7.78
C THR A 88 -22.49 2.58 -6.89
N TYR A 89 -22.21 1.55 -6.11
CA TYR A 89 -23.13 0.95 -5.13
C TYR A 89 -23.11 1.70 -3.78
N LYS A 90 -22.28 2.73 -3.66
CA LYS A 90 -22.21 3.65 -2.50
C LYS A 90 -21.98 2.96 -1.15
N PRO A 91 -21.02 2.04 -1.02
CA PRO A 91 -20.61 1.60 0.30
C PRO A 91 -20.07 2.80 1.12
N LYS A 92 -20.03 2.71 2.42
CA LYS A 92 -19.47 3.77 3.29
C LYS A 92 -17.96 3.94 3.05
N ALA A 93 -17.25 2.85 2.73
CA ALA A 93 -15.82 2.88 2.47
C ALA A 93 -15.36 1.78 1.49
N ILE A 94 -14.27 2.07 0.78
CA ILE A 94 -13.52 1.09 -0.02
C ILE A 94 -12.06 1.11 0.43
N LEU A 95 -11.50 -0.07 0.73
CA LEU A 95 -10.08 -0.30 0.93
C LEU A 95 -9.53 -1.05 -0.28
N CYS A 96 -8.72 -0.39 -1.09
CA CYS A 96 -8.05 -0.99 -2.25
C CYS A 96 -6.60 -1.34 -1.90
N GLU A 97 -6.13 -2.49 -2.34
CA GLU A 97 -4.72 -2.86 -2.21
C GLU A 97 -3.81 -1.93 -3.03
N LYS A 98 -2.54 -1.95 -2.63
CA LYS A 98 -1.48 -1.22 -3.33
C LYS A 98 -0.90 -2.08 -4.49
N PRO A 99 -0.36 -1.47 -5.55
CA PRO A 99 -0.46 -0.04 -5.88
C PRO A 99 -1.89 0.36 -6.19
N MET A 100 -2.24 1.61 -5.96
CA MET A 100 -3.61 2.10 -6.15
C MET A 100 -4.16 1.79 -7.54
N ALA A 101 -3.36 2.03 -8.58
CA ALA A 101 -3.70 1.82 -9.98
C ALA A 101 -2.42 1.63 -10.82
N CYS A 102 -2.56 1.26 -12.09
CA CYS A 102 -1.44 1.13 -13.02
C CYS A 102 -1.11 2.43 -13.78
N SER A 103 -1.96 3.45 -13.68
CA SER A 103 -1.75 4.77 -14.27
C SER A 103 -2.32 5.88 -13.39
N LEU A 104 -1.82 7.12 -13.60
CA LEU A 104 -2.34 8.30 -12.91
C LEU A 104 -3.81 8.55 -13.25
N GLY A 105 -4.19 8.41 -14.54
CA GLY A 105 -5.58 8.61 -14.95
C GLY A 105 -6.56 7.64 -14.29
N GLU A 106 -6.16 6.37 -14.12
CA GLU A 106 -6.95 5.39 -13.35
C GLU A 106 -7.06 5.81 -11.88
N ALA A 107 -5.96 6.22 -11.26
CA ALA A 107 -5.95 6.65 -9.86
C ALA A 107 -6.87 7.87 -9.65
N GLU A 108 -6.80 8.87 -10.53
CA GLU A 108 -7.68 10.04 -10.51
C GLU A 108 -9.15 9.66 -10.69
N ALA A 109 -9.45 8.75 -11.63
CA ALA A 109 -10.82 8.26 -11.84
C ALA A 109 -11.38 7.57 -10.59
N MET A 110 -10.58 6.73 -9.92
CA MET A 110 -10.96 6.09 -8.64
C MET A 110 -11.31 7.13 -7.58
N MET A 111 -10.47 8.14 -7.39
CA MET A 111 -10.70 9.20 -6.41
C MET A 111 -11.96 9.99 -6.73
N ILE A 112 -12.13 10.44 -7.98
CA ILE A 112 -13.28 11.22 -8.42
C ILE A 112 -14.59 10.44 -8.23
N VAL A 113 -14.62 9.17 -8.60
CA VAL A 113 -15.84 8.36 -8.48
C VAL A 113 -16.18 8.07 -7.02
N CYS A 114 -15.20 7.76 -6.18
CA CYS A 114 -15.42 7.61 -4.74
C CYS A 114 -15.97 8.90 -4.11
N GLU A 115 -15.36 10.05 -4.40
CA GLU A 115 -15.79 11.34 -3.88
C GLU A 115 -17.22 11.69 -4.31
N ARG A 116 -17.54 11.56 -5.61
CA ARG A 116 -18.88 11.84 -6.15
C ARG A 116 -19.97 10.96 -5.55
N ASN A 117 -19.64 9.75 -5.13
CA ASN A 117 -20.58 8.82 -4.49
C ASN A 117 -20.58 8.91 -2.95
N GLY A 118 -19.78 9.79 -2.34
CA GLY A 118 -19.68 9.94 -0.89
C GLY A 118 -18.97 8.74 -0.22
N VAL A 119 -18.16 7.99 -0.95
CA VAL A 119 -17.44 6.80 -0.48
C VAL A 119 -16.08 7.21 0.07
N LYS A 120 -15.77 6.81 1.30
CA LYS A 120 -14.42 6.97 1.85
C LYS A 120 -13.47 5.99 1.17
N PHE A 121 -12.40 6.49 0.58
CA PHE A 121 -11.44 5.67 -0.15
C PHE A 121 -10.09 5.62 0.56
N ALA A 122 -9.54 4.42 0.72
CA ALA A 122 -8.22 4.19 1.30
C ALA A 122 -7.43 3.19 0.47
N VAL A 123 -6.11 3.35 0.44
CA VAL A 123 -5.17 2.43 -0.21
C VAL A 123 -4.36 1.67 0.83
N GLY A 124 -4.12 0.39 0.59
CA GLY A 124 -3.53 -0.57 1.53
C GLY A 124 -2.03 -0.38 1.82
N HIS A 125 -1.62 0.82 2.21
CA HIS A 125 -0.27 1.09 2.72
C HIS A 125 -0.18 0.76 4.23
N GLN A 126 -0.40 -0.50 4.60
CA GLN A 126 -0.51 -0.97 5.98
C GLN A 126 0.77 -0.76 6.82
N ARG A 127 1.93 -0.58 6.17
CA ARG A 127 3.21 -0.39 6.88
C ARG A 127 3.27 0.91 7.68
N ARG A 128 2.44 1.91 7.36
CA ARG A 128 2.24 3.12 8.17
C ARG A 128 1.80 2.83 9.61
N PHE A 129 1.23 1.64 9.85
CA PHE A 129 0.78 1.20 11.18
C PHE A 129 1.83 0.36 11.93
N TYR A 130 2.98 0.07 11.33
CA TYR A 130 4.08 -0.59 12.02
C TYR A 130 4.68 0.31 13.09
N SER A 131 4.95 -0.26 14.26
CA SER A 131 5.51 0.49 15.39
C SER A 131 6.83 1.17 15.04
N SER A 132 7.70 0.48 14.29
CA SER A 132 8.99 1.02 13.84
C SER A 132 8.85 2.22 12.89
N TRP A 133 7.88 2.19 11.96
CA TRP A 133 7.63 3.30 11.05
C TRP A 133 7.07 4.53 11.77
N ARG A 134 6.14 4.29 12.69
CA ARG A 134 5.57 5.34 13.53
C ARG A 134 6.61 5.94 14.46
N GLU A 135 7.47 5.10 15.04
CA GLU A 135 8.56 5.57 15.90
C GLU A 135 9.59 6.36 15.10
N ALA A 136 9.99 5.91 13.90
CA ALA A 136 10.87 6.67 13.03
C ALA A 136 10.30 8.05 12.70
N ARG A 137 9.02 8.13 12.31
CA ARG A 137 8.34 9.40 12.07
C ARG A 137 8.38 10.30 13.30
N ARG A 138 8.07 9.77 14.49
CA ARG A 138 8.11 10.50 15.75
C ARG A 138 9.51 11.04 16.03
N LEU A 139 10.54 10.20 15.93
CA LEU A 139 11.93 10.59 16.17
C LEU A 139 12.39 11.70 15.21
N ILE A 140 12.01 11.63 13.93
CA ILE A 140 12.30 12.68 12.96
C ILE A 140 11.61 13.99 13.34
N GLN A 141 10.33 13.94 13.68
CA GLN A 141 9.54 15.11 14.07
C GLN A 141 10.06 15.75 15.38
N ASP A 142 10.54 14.93 16.30
CA ASP A 142 11.17 15.39 17.56
C ASP A 142 12.61 15.90 17.33
N GLY A 143 13.13 15.81 16.10
CA GLY A 143 14.44 16.33 15.72
C GLY A 143 15.61 15.46 16.20
N ALA A 144 15.42 14.17 16.43
CA ALA A 144 16.46 13.25 16.93
C ALA A 144 17.72 13.22 16.04
N ILE A 145 17.55 13.38 14.73
CA ILE A 145 18.65 13.43 13.75
C ILE A 145 18.87 14.83 13.18
N GLY A 146 18.27 15.86 13.78
CA GLY A 146 18.24 17.22 13.25
C GLY A 146 17.30 17.34 12.04
N GLU A 147 17.60 18.28 11.12
CA GLU A 147 16.81 18.48 9.91
C GLU A 147 17.05 17.34 8.91
N PRO A 148 16.00 16.64 8.45
CA PRO A 148 16.14 15.64 7.39
C PRO A 148 16.75 16.25 6.12
N ARG A 149 17.65 15.52 5.48
CA ARG A 149 18.32 15.95 4.25
C ARG A 149 18.14 14.99 3.11
N ARG A 150 18.27 13.68 3.39
CA ARG A 150 18.13 12.64 2.38
C ARG A 150 17.52 11.38 2.97
N LEU A 151 16.61 10.78 2.22
CA LEU A 151 16.08 9.45 2.48
C LEU A 151 16.47 8.54 1.31
N TRP A 152 17.15 7.43 1.60
CA TRP A 152 17.58 6.47 0.58
C TRP A 152 16.87 5.12 0.79
N SER A 153 16.28 4.59 -0.26
CA SER A 153 15.61 3.30 -0.26
C SER A 153 16.01 2.46 -1.46
N ALA A 154 16.34 1.19 -1.23
CA ALA A 154 16.57 0.21 -2.28
C ALA A 154 15.56 -0.92 -2.16
N VAL A 155 14.96 -1.32 -3.27
CA VAL A 155 13.90 -2.32 -3.30
C VAL A 155 14.15 -3.40 -4.33
N ARG A 156 13.40 -4.49 -4.22
CA ARG A 156 13.31 -5.57 -5.20
C ARG A 156 11.86 -5.75 -5.63
N ALA A 157 11.66 -6.50 -6.70
CA ALA A 157 10.35 -6.89 -7.21
C ALA A 157 9.51 -5.70 -7.73
N GLY A 158 10.18 -4.73 -8.32
CA GLY A 158 9.55 -3.65 -9.08
C GLY A 158 9.08 -2.46 -8.25
N MET A 159 9.19 -1.29 -8.86
CA MET A 159 8.76 -0.02 -8.26
C MET A 159 7.27 -0.02 -7.93
N MET A 160 6.44 -0.54 -8.85
CA MET A 160 4.98 -0.63 -8.66
C MET A 160 4.58 -1.59 -7.55
N ASN A 161 5.40 -2.59 -7.21
CA ASN A 161 5.08 -3.54 -6.15
C ASN A 161 5.66 -3.12 -4.80
N THR A 162 6.99 -3.18 -4.63
CA THR A 162 7.65 -2.87 -3.34
C THR A 162 8.06 -1.42 -3.23
N GLY A 163 8.40 -0.77 -4.33
CA GLY A 163 8.80 0.63 -4.36
C GLY A 163 7.72 1.58 -3.85
N THR A 164 6.44 1.27 -4.08
CA THR A 164 5.33 2.07 -3.54
C THR A 164 5.38 2.19 -2.02
N HIS A 165 5.77 1.13 -1.31
CA HIS A 165 5.94 1.18 0.14
C HIS A 165 7.07 2.11 0.56
N CYS A 166 8.17 2.13 -0.19
CA CYS A 166 9.31 2.99 0.14
C CYS A 166 9.01 4.46 -0.14
N ILE A 167 8.36 4.76 -1.26
CA ILE A 167 7.88 6.12 -1.56
C ILE A 167 6.88 6.58 -0.50
N ASP A 168 5.96 5.71 -0.12
CA ASP A 168 5.00 5.99 0.93
C ASP A 168 5.68 6.22 2.29
N PHE A 169 6.71 5.43 2.62
CA PHE A 169 7.50 5.63 3.83
C PHE A 169 8.22 6.98 3.85
N GLN A 170 8.89 7.37 2.74
CA GLN A 170 9.57 8.65 2.66
C GLN A 170 8.59 9.81 2.92
N ARG A 171 7.44 9.79 2.27
CA ARG A 171 6.38 10.78 2.51
C ARG A 171 5.87 10.77 3.94
N PHE A 172 5.58 9.58 4.47
CA PHE A 172 5.09 9.40 5.83
C PHE A 172 6.10 9.91 6.88
N ALA A 173 7.37 9.58 6.72
CA ALA A 173 8.45 10.03 7.61
C ALA A 173 8.59 11.56 7.63
N LEU A 174 8.35 12.21 6.49
CA LEU A 174 8.40 13.66 6.31
C LEU A 174 7.05 14.36 6.59
N GLY A 175 6.15 13.75 7.34
CA GLY A 175 4.88 14.38 7.71
C GLY A 175 3.84 14.43 6.58
N ASP A 176 3.85 13.43 5.71
CA ASP A 176 3.04 13.32 4.49
C ASP A 176 3.36 14.38 3.43
N ALA A 177 4.64 14.77 3.37
CA ALA A 177 5.14 15.74 2.41
C ALA A 177 4.79 15.34 0.96
N GLN A 178 4.45 16.34 0.15
CA GLN A 178 4.23 16.15 -1.29
C GLN A 178 5.56 16.29 -2.04
N ALA A 179 5.73 15.50 -3.09
CA ALA A 179 6.87 15.66 -3.99
C ALA A 179 6.70 16.94 -4.81
N GLU A 180 7.76 17.74 -4.90
CA GLU A 180 7.79 18.96 -5.70
C GLU A 180 8.30 18.69 -7.13
N TRP A 181 9.20 17.72 -7.26
CA TRP A 181 9.73 17.28 -8.54
C TRP A 181 10.21 15.82 -8.46
N VAL A 182 10.31 15.18 -9.61
CA VAL A 182 10.84 13.82 -9.76
C VAL A 182 11.74 13.76 -10.98
N MET A 183 12.87 13.06 -10.85
CA MET A 183 13.77 12.73 -11.94
C MET A 183 14.18 11.26 -11.81
N GLY A 184 14.31 10.55 -12.93
CA GLY A 184 14.72 9.15 -12.85
C GLY A 184 14.95 8.48 -14.18
N SER A 185 15.39 7.23 -14.11
CA SER A 185 15.59 6.37 -15.26
C SER A 185 14.98 4.99 -15.01
N VAL A 186 14.51 4.38 -16.07
CA VAL A 186 13.91 3.04 -16.07
C VAL A 186 14.53 2.20 -17.18
N GLU A 187 14.97 0.99 -16.86
CA GLU A 187 15.46 0.02 -17.81
C GLU A 187 14.48 -1.16 -17.89
N ARG A 188 14.12 -1.56 -19.12
CA ARG A 188 13.26 -2.71 -19.43
C ARG A 188 13.84 -3.51 -20.58
N LYS A 189 14.79 -4.39 -20.29
CA LYS A 189 15.43 -5.29 -21.25
C LYS A 189 14.73 -6.63 -21.34
N THR A 190 14.09 -7.07 -20.27
CA THR A 190 13.42 -8.36 -20.17
C THR A 190 11.91 -8.24 -20.04
N ASP A 191 11.20 -9.35 -20.21
CA ASP A 191 9.75 -9.42 -20.07
C ASP A 191 9.36 -10.04 -18.73
N HIS A 192 9.74 -9.38 -17.64
CA HIS A 192 9.29 -9.76 -16.31
C HIS A 192 7.90 -9.21 -16.00
N TYR A 193 7.03 -10.11 -15.57
CA TYR A 193 5.68 -9.78 -15.14
C TYR A 193 5.47 -10.12 -13.68
N LEU A 194 4.80 -9.24 -12.96
CA LEU A 194 4.42 -9.45 -11.57
C LEU A 194 3.00 -8.92 -11.35
N PHE A 195 2.12 -9.73 -10.77
CA PHE A 195 0.73 -9.37 -10.49
C PHE A 195 -0.01 -8.73 -11.70
N GLY A 196 0.17 -9.33 -12.88
CA GLY A 196 -0.54 -8.96 -14.09
C GLY A 196 0.02 -7.76 -14.86
N HIS A 197 1.15 -7.16 -14.44
CA HIS A 197 1.79 -6.09 -15.19
C HIS A 197 3.29 -6.31 -15.36
N ARG A 198 3.85 -5.74 -16.43
CA ARG A 198 5.29 -5.78 -16.70
C ARG A 198 6.02 -4.86 -15.74
N ILE A 199 7.05 -5.38 -15.10
CA ILE A 199 7.94 -4.61 -14.21
C ILE A 199 9.25 -4.26 -14.93
N GLU A 200 9.94 -3.26 -14.42
CA GLU A 200 11.26 -2.86 -14.87
C GLU A 200 12.34 -3.83 -14.35
N ASP A 201 13.45 -3.95 -15.12
CA ASP A 201 14.65 -4.65 -14.67
C ASP A 201 15.42 -3.83 -13.65
N ARG A 202 15.53 -2.51 -13.90
CA ARG A 202 16.17 -1.55 -13.00
C ARG A 202 15.44 -0.22 -13.07
N CYS A 203 15.44 0.50 -11.97
CA CYS A 203 15.15 1.93 -11.98
C CYS A 203 15.88 2.65 -10.85
N CYS A 204 16.12 3.93 -11.09
CA CYS A 204 16.63 4.85 -10.07
C CYS A 204 15.82 6.14 -10.18
N GLY A 205 15.37 6.66 -9.04
CA GLY A 205 14.61 7.90 -8.95
C GLY A 205 15.13 8.82 -7.87
N LEU A 206 15.11 10.12 -8.18
CA LEU A 206 15.27 11.22 -7.22
C LEU A 206 13.92 11.91 -7.07
N ILE A 207 13.55 12.19 -5.84
CA ILE A 207 12.31 12.87 -5.47
C ILE A 207 12.69 14.09 -4.64
N GLY A 208 12.33 15.28 -5.11
CA GLY A 208 12.46 16.51 -4.32
C GLY A 208 11.26 16.70 -3.42
N TYR A 209 11.50 16.89 -2.13
CA TYR A 209 10.52 17.24 -1.13
C TYR A 209 10.76 18.67 -0.61
N PRO A 210 9.80 19.30 0.09
CA PRO A 210 9.97 20.59 0.72
C PRO A 210 11.24 20.68 1.59
N ASN A 211 11.75 21.87 1.79
CA ASN A 211 12.96 22.16 2.58
C ASN A 211 14.25 21.52 2.03
N ASN A 212 14.32 21.33 0.71
CA ASN A 212 15.45 20.71 0.02
C ASN A 212 15.78 19.30 0.53
N VAL A 213 14.77 18.54 0.93
CA VAL A 213 14.94 17.14 1.28
C VAL A 213 14.89 16.30 0.00
N GLU A 214 15.83 15.38 -0.15
CA GLU A 214 15.92 14.49 -1.30
C GLU A 214 15.50 13.06 -0.91
N GLY A 215 14.57 12.49 -1.67
CA GLY A 215 14.29 11.05 -1.67
C GLY A 215 15.05 10.37 -2.79
N VAL A 216 15.76 9.29 -2.48
CA VAL A 216 16.37 8.40 -3.47
C VAL A 216 15.67 7.06 -3.40
N ILE A 217 15.31 6.53 -4.55
CA ILE A 217 14.73 5.18 -4.63
C ILE A 217 15.37 4.41 -5.78
N GLU A 218 15.78 3.20 -5.49
CA GLU A 218 16.44 2.30 -6.43
C GLU A 218 15.74 0.96 -6.43
N ASN A 219 15.51 0.41 -7.63
CA ASN A 219 15.06 -0.96 -7.83
C ASN A 219 16.01 -1.67 -8.79
N GLU A 220 16.49 -2.83 -8.39
CA GLU A 220 17.26 -3.73 -9.24
C GLU A 220 16.69 -5.14 -9.10
N LEU A 221 16.43 -5.81 -10.22
CA LEU A 221 16.10 -7.23 -10.19
C LEU A 221 17.27 -8.01 -9.60
N PRO A 222 17.01 -9.01 -8.76
CA PRO A 222 18.04 -9.67 -8.00
C PRO A 222 19.06 -10.36 -8.90
N THR A 223 20.24 -9.81 -8.95
CA THR A 223 21.45 -10.63 -9.04
C THR A 223 21.70 -11.22 -7.65
N GLU A 224 22.22 -12.43 -7.58
CA GLU A 224 22.52 -13.08 -6.31
C GLU A 224 23.28 -12.12 -5.38
N GLY A 225 22.75 -11.86 -4.19
CA GLY A 225 23.39 -11.02 -3.17
C GLY A 225 23.07 -9.53 -3.17
N GLY A 226 22.18 -9.02 -4.04
CA GLY A 226 21.81 -7.60 -4.06
C GLY A 226 21.17 -7.10 -2.76
N LEU A 227 21.45 -5.86 -2.38
CA LEU A 227 20.85 -5.18 -1.24
C LEU A 227 19.35 -5.09 -1.41
N TYR A 228 18.61 -5.55 -0.40
CA TYR A 228 17.16 -5.44 -0.33
C TYR A 228 16.79 -4.72 0.95
N GLN A 229 16.08 -3.59 0.81
CA GLN A 229 15.64 -2.83 1.96
C GLN A 229 14.22 -2.33 1.74
N LEU A 230 13.28 -2.88 2.50
CA LEU A 230 11.93 -2.33 2.62
C LEU A 230 11.92 -1.32 3.76
N GLY A 231 12.29 -0.10 3.45
CA GLY A 231 12.43 0.96 4.42
C GLY A 231 13.28 2.08 3.86
N ALA A 232 14.06 2.72 4.70
CA ALA A 232 14.98 3.76 4.27
C ALA A 232 16.14 3.95 5.24
N THR A 233 17.27 4.41 4.71
CA THR A 233 18.28 5.12 5.49
C THR A 233 17.99 6.61 5.42
N ILE A 234 17.88 7.27 6.55
CA ILE A 234 17.51 8.67 6.66
C ILE A 234 18.70 9.44 7.23
N TYR A 235 19.17 10.42 6.47
CA TYR A 235 20.27 11.29 6.83
C TYR A 235 19.72 12.64 7.25
N GLY A 236 20.06 13.09 8.45
CA GLY A 236 19.75 14.41 8.97
C GLY A 236 21.00 15.27 9.16
N SER A 237 20.83 16.52 9.61
CA SER A 237 21.93 17.44 9.91
C SER A 237 22.79 16.98 11.10
N ASP A 238 22.19 16.31 12.05
CA ASP A 238 22.80 15.92 13.34
C ASP A 238 22.88 14.40 13.55
N GLY A 239 22.47 13.60 12.57
CA GLY A 239 22.50 12.16 12.71
C GLY A 239 21.89 11.41 11.55
N MET A 240 21.71 10.13 11.74
CA MET A 240 21.07 9.24 10.77
C MET A 240 20.33 8.12 11.46
N MET A 241 19.36 7.54 10.77
CA MET A 241 18.68 6.33 11.21
C MET A 241 18.43 5.38 10.04
N GLU A 242 18.30 4.10 10.35
CA GLU A 242 17.97 3.06 9.38
C GLU A 242 16.74 2.28 9.82
N ILE A 243 15.75 2.24 8.95
CA ILE A 243 14.54 1.45 9.06
C ILE A 243 14.61 0.34 8.03
N HIS A 244 14.47 -0.88 8.47
CA HIS A 244 14.43 -2.03 7.59
C HIS A 244 13.22 -2.89 7.92
N ASP A 245 12.32 -3.05 6.94
CA ASP A 245 11.08 -3.79 7.06
C ASP A 245 10.27 -3.35 8.30
N ASN A 246 10.19 -4.15 9.32
CA ASN A 246 9.40 -3.92 10.54
C ASN A 246 10.28 -3.56 11.76
N SER A 247 11.45 -2.99 11.54
CA SER A 247 12.35 -2.65 12.64
C SER A 247 13.17 -1.38 12.37
N LEU A 248 13.31 -0.57 13.41
CA LEU A 248 14.36 0.45 13.50
C LEU A 248 15.65 -0.29 13.85
N LYS A 249 16.61 -0.31 12.92
CA LYS A 249 17.87 -1.06 13.08
C LYS A 249 18.85 -0.34 13.99
N TYR A 250 19.08 0.93 13.71
CA TYR A 250 19.92 1.79 14.52
C TYR A 250 19.63 3.26 14.25
N MET A 251 20.09 4.09 15.18
CA MET A 251 20.12 5.54 15.05
C MET A 251 21.43 6.04 15.64
N ILE A 252 22.06 6.97 14.94
CA ILE A 252 23.21 7.73 15.44
C ILE A 252 22.77 9.18 15.50
N SER A 253 22.98 9.83 16.64
CA SER A 253 22.69 11.26 16.81
C SER A 253 23.85 11.96 17.50
N ARG A 254 24.13 13.18 17.07
CA ARG A 254 25.05 14.11 17.75
C ARG A 254 24.33 15.05 18.70
N LYS A 255 23.00 15.02 18.69
CA LYS A 255 22.16 15.84 19.55
C LYS A 255 22.11 15.27 20.96
N ALA A 256 22.32 16.12 21.96
CA ALA A 256 22.24 15.70 23.36
C ALA A 256 20.86 15.10 23.70
N GLY A 257 20.85 14.00 24.45
CA GLY A 257 19.64 13.32 24.88
C GLY A 257 19.12 12.22 23.91
N TRP A 258 19.86 11.93 22.84
CA TRP A 258 19.47 10.89 21.86
C TRP A 258 20.49 9.76 21.75
#